data_27e907d3addfb75a44e62c10b7e196fc
#
_entry.id   27e907d3addfb75a44e62c10b7e196fc
#
_cell.length_a   1.000
_cell.length_b   1.000
_cell.length_c   1.000
_cell.angle_alpha   90.00
_cell.angle_beta   90.00
_cell.angle_gamma   90.00
#
_symmetry.space_group_name_H-M   'P 1'
#
loop_
_entity.id
_entity.type
_entity.pdbx_description
1 polymer ?
#
loop_
_entity_poly.entity_id
_entity_poly.type
_entity_poly.pdbx_seq_one_letter_code
_entity_poly.pdbx_strand_id
1 'polypeptide(L)'
;MAFPTPLLDARLAREQQQNEANRLLLLQSALEWLRTHGEHYGIDHGYIFGSVTQPGRFTQSSDVDIAVDTWKTGNICGLMGYLSLHLNRDVDIVPLDQCPFADKIRRLGTPWSVNDS
;
A
#
# COMPACT_ATOMS: atom_id res chain seq x y z
N MET A 1 28.21 -7.06 26.20
CA MET A 1 26.78 -6.88 25.92
C MET A 1 26.46 -5.40 25.79
N ALA A 2 25.91 -5.02 24.68
CA ALA A 2 25.56 -3.62 24.47
C ALA A 2 24.16 -3.35 25.02
N PHE A 3 24.08 -2.43 25.96
CA PHE A 3 22.80 -1.96 26.47
C PHE A 3 22.34 -0.80 25.60
N PRO A 4 21.02 -0.69 25.27
CA PRO A 4 20.55 0.49 24.59
C PRO A 4 20.78 1.70 25.48
N THR A 5 21.45 2.69 24.92
CA THR A 5 21.64 3.96 25.61
C THR A 5 20.37 4.79 25.46
N PRO A 6 20.12 5.75 26.35
CA PRO A 6 18.97 6.66 26.17
C PRO A 6 18.97 7.38 24.82
N LEU A 7 20.16 7.70 24.29
CA LEU A 7 20.29 8.32 22.98
C LEU A 7 19.88 7.37 21.86
N LEU A 8 20.27 6.11 21.94
CA LEU A 8 19.90 5.09 20.96
C LEU A 8 18.40 4.81 21.01
N ASP A 9 17.82 4.69 22.22
CA ASP A 9 16.40 4.49 22.41
C ASP A 9 15.58 5.63 21.79
N ALA A 10 16.00 6.87 22.00
CA ALA A 10 15.34 8.04 21.45
C ALA A 10 15.42 8.04 19.92
N ARG A 11 16.55 7.61 19.36
CA ARG A 11 16.74 7.52 17.91
C ARG A 11 15.83 6.46 17.30
N LEU A 12 15.74 5.28 17.91
CA LEU A 12 14.86 4.21 17.46
C LEU A 12 13.40 4.61 17.54
N ALA A 13 13.01 5.28 18.62
CA ALA A 13 11.64 5.76 18.78
C ALA A 13 11.28 6.79 17.70
N ARG A 14 12.18 7.70 17.36
CA ARG A 14 11.96 8.68 16.29
C ARG A 14 11.85 8.01 14.93
N GLU A 15 12.67 6.99 14.68
CA GLU A 15 12.62 6.24 13.42
C GLU A 15 11.28 5.51 13.29
N GLN A 16 10.80 4.89 14.36
CA GLN A 16 9.49 4.22 14.36
C GLN A 16 8.36 5.21 14.15
N GLN A 17 8.42 6.38 14.78
CA GLN A 17 7.42 7.43 14.58
C GLN A 17 7.43 7.94 13.15
N GLN A 18 8.61 8.11 12.56
CA GLN A 18 8.75 8.56 11.18
C GLN A 18 8.19 7.52 10.20
N ASN A 19 8.49 6.25 10.42
CA ASN A 19 7.98 5.16 9.59
C ASN A 19 6.46 5.09 9.67
N GLU A 20 5.89 5.27 10.85
CA GLU A 20 4.43 5.23 11.04
C GLU A 20 3.75 6.42 10.36
N ALA A 21 4.31 7.61 10.48
CA ALA A 21 3.80 8.79 9.79
C ALA A 21 3.86 8.60 8.27
N ASN A 22 4.96 8.08 7.77
CA ASN A 22 5.13 7.79 6.34
C ASN A 22 4.13 6.73 5.87
N ARG A 23 3.89 5.70 6.67
CA ARG A 23 2.92 4.64 6.36
C ARG A 23 1.52 5.22 6.16
N LEU A 24 1.07 6.05 7.09
CA LEU A 24 -0.26 6.64 7.04
C LEU A 24 -0.41 7.57 5.84
N LEU A 25 0.58 8.40 5.58
CA LEU A 25 0.56 9.30 4.42
C LEU A 25 0.54 8.52 3.11
N LEU A 26 1.33 7.47 3.03
CA LEU A 26 1.44 6.66 1.84
C LEU A 26 0.14 5.90 1.57
N LEU A 27 -0.45 5.32 2.62
CA LEU A 27 -1.73 4.63 2.52
C LEU A 27 -2.81 5.59 2.00
N GLN A 28 -2.90 6.78 2.57
CA GLN A 28 -3.86 7.78 2.16
C GLN A 28 -3.65 8.23 0.72
N SER A 29 -2.40 8.49 0.34
CA SER A 29 -2.06 8.90 -1.03
C SER A 29 -2.42 7.82 -2.03
N ALA A 30 -2.15 6.56 -1.72
CA ALA A 30 -2.49 5.44 -2.59
C ALA A 30 -3.99 5.30 -2.75
N LEU A 31 -4.75 5.41 -1.67
CA LEU A 31 -6.22 5.34 -1.71
C LEU A 31 -6.80 6.45 -2.58
N GLU A 32 -6.35 7.68 -2.39
CA GLU A 32 -6.81 8.82 -3.17
C GLU A 32 -6.49 8.66 -4.66
N TRP A 33 -5.28 8.23 -4.97
CA TRP A 33 -4.85 8.05 -6.34
C TRP A 33 -5.68 6.97 -7.04
N LEU A 34 -5.92 5.84 -6.35
CA LEU A 34 -6.72 4.74 -6.90
C LEU A 34 -8.17 5.15 -7.12
N ARG A 35 -8.76 5.90 -6.19
CA ARG A 35 -10.12 6.40 -6.33
C ARG A 35 -10.26 7.34 -7.52
N THR A 36 -9.25 8.16 -7.74
CA THR A 36 -9.28 9.19 -8.78
C THR A 36 -8.95 8.62 -10.16
N HIS A 37 -7.99 7.71 -10.25
CA HIS A 37 -7.41 7.27 -11.53
C HIS A 37 -7.69 5.82 -11.89
N GLY A 38 -8.21 5.01 -10.97
CA GLY A 38 -8.39 3.58 -11.20
C GLY A 38 -9.25 3.28 -12.41
N GLU A 39 -10.33 4.02 -12.61
CA GLU A 39 -11.22 3.83 -13.73
C GLU A 39 -10.50 3.99 -15.07
N HIS A 40 -9.57 4.92 -15.17
CA HIS A 40 -8.77 5.15 -16.37
C HIS A 40 -7.95 3.92 -16.76
N TYR A 41 -7.58 3.09 -15.79
CA TYR A 41 -6.79 1.88 -16.02
C TYR A 41 -7.64 0.61 -16.03
N GLY A 42 -8.95 0.74 -16.03
CA GLY A 42 -9.87 -0.39 -16.13
C GLY A 42 -10.07 -1.16 -14.84
N ILE A 43 -9.81 -0.55 -13.69
CA ILE A 43 -10.04 -1.16 -12.38
C ILE A 43 -11.09 -0.38 -11.61
N ASP A 44 -11.99 -1.09 -10.93
CA ASP A 44 -13.10 -0.48 -10.20
C ASP A 44 -12.89 -0.45 -8.70
N HIS A 45 -12.42 -1.54 -8.14
CA HIS A 45 -12.26 -1.68 -6.70
C HIS A 45 -11.25 -2.77 -6.37
N GLY A 46 -10.82 -2.77 -5.14
CA GLY A 46 -9.88 -3.75 -4.63
C GLY A 46 -9.46 -3.43 -3.21
N TYR A 47 -8.23 -3.80 -2.88
CA TYR A 47 -7.70 -3.66 -1.53
C TYR A 47 -6.25 -3.20 -1.59
N ILE A 48 -5.81 -2.51 -0.54
CA ILE A 48 -4.40 -2.32 -0.26
C ILE A 48 -4.08 -3.25 0.89
N PHE A 49 -2.98 -4.00 0.80
CA PHE A 49 -2.63 -4.98 1.81
C PHE A 49 -1.13 -4.95 2.09
N GLY A 50 -0.66 -5.84 2.95
CA GLY A 50 0.75 -5.94 3.30
C GLY A 50 1.18 -4.93 4.35
N SER A 51 2.48 -4.66 4.40
CA SER A 51 3.09 -3.87 5.49
C SER A 51 2.56 -2.45 5.58
N VAL A 52 2.13 -1.84 4.46
CA VAL A 52 1.61 -0.47 4.47
C VAL A 52 0.31 -0.35 5.28
N THR A 53 -0.42 -1.45 5.48
CA THR A 53 -1.64 -1.48 6.28
C THR A 53 -1.40 -1.92 7.73
N GLN A 54 -0.17 -2.26 8.09
CA GLN A 54 0.14 -2.85 9.40
C GLN A 54 1.02 -1.92 10.21
N PRO A 55 0.49 -1.36 11.33
CA PRO A 55 1.32 -0.54 12.21
C PRO A 55 2.55 -1.30 12.69
N GLY A 56 3.69 -0.62 12.68
CA GLY A 56 4.95 -1.19 13.16
C GLY A 56 5.68 -2.08 12.15
N ARG A 57 5.06 -2.42 11.03
CA ARG A 57 5.68 -3.30 10.03
C ARG A 57 6.23 -2.58 8.82
N PHE A 58 5.84 -1.34 8.63
CA PHE A 58 6.24 -0.56 7.48
C PHE A 58 7.60 0.09 7.71
N THR A 59 8.50 -0.03 6.72
CA THR A 59 9.83 0.57 6.75
C THR A 59 10.08 1.35 5.47
N GLN A 60 11.24 2.01 5.38
CA GLN A 60 11.61 2.78 4.20
C GLN A 60 11.78 1.90 2.96
N SER A 61 12.03 0.61 3.11
CA SER A 61 12.20 -0.32 2.00
C SER A 61 10.95 -1.15 1.70
N SER A 62 9.84 -0.91 2.39
CA SER A 62 8.60 -1.65 2.17
C SER A 62 7.95 -1.24 0.85
N ASP A 63 7.41 -2.22 0.14
CA ASP A 63 6.61 -2.00 -1.07
C ASP A 63 5.16 -1.72 -0.71
N VAL A 64 4.40 -1.19 -1.67
CA VAL A 64 2.95 -1.03 -1.54
C VAL A 64 2.29 -2.14 -2.34
N ASP A 65 1.51 -2.97 -1.65
CA ASP A 65 0.83 -4.12 -2.25
C ASP A 65 -0.64 -3.79 -2.49
N ILE A 66 -1.08 -3.93 -3.73
CA ILE A 66 -2.43 -3.59 -4.14
C ILE A 66 -3.06 -4.81 -4.79
N ALA A 67 -4.29 -5.12 -4.39
CA ALA A 67 -5.10 -6.17 -4.99
C ALA A 67 -6.24 -5.53 -5.76
N VAL A 68 -6.49 -6.05 -6.97
CA VAL A 68 -7.61 -5.61 -7.80
C VAL A 68 -8.62 -6.75 -7.90
N ASP A 69 -9.88 -6.44 -7.63
CA ASP A 69 -10.92 -7.46 -7.60
C ASP A 69 -11.39 -7.83 -9.00
N THR A 70 -11.64 -6.83 -9.83
CA THR A 70 -12.05 -7.06 -11.20
C THR A 70 -11.14 -6.31 -12.16
N TRP A 71 -10.54 -7.06 -13.05
CA TRP A 71 -9.66 -6.50 -14.05
C TRP A 71 -10.22 -6.85 -15.42
N LYS A 72 -10.93 -5.91 -16.02
CA LYS A 72 -11.61 -6.18 -17.29
C LYS A 72 -10.73 -5.97 -18.50
N THR A 73 -10.18 -4.79 -18.64
CA THR A 73 -9.29 -4.45 -19.75
C THR A 73 -8.39 -3.36 -19.25
N GLY A 74 -7.21 -3.66 -18.84
CA GLY A 74 -6.46 -2.61 -18.23
C GLY A 74 -4.98 -2.64 -18.57
N ASN A 75 -4.39 -1.48 -18.50
CA ASN A 75 -2.96 -1.33 -18.60
C ASN A 75 -2.38 -1.38 -17.18
N ILE A 76 -2.25 -2.58 -16.65
CA ILE A 76 -1.71 -2.77 -15.29
C ILE A 76 -0.26 -2.29 -15.20
N CYS A 77 0.53 -2.50 -16.24
CA CYS A 77 1.91 -2.02 -16.26
C CYS A 77 1.95 -0.50 -16.18
N GLY A 78 1.06 0.18 -16.89
CA GLY A 78 0.93 1.62 -16.80
C GLY A 78 0.48 2.07 -15.43
N LEU A 79 -0.50 1.38 -14.85
CA LEU A 79 -0.98 1.66 -13.50
C LEU A 79 0.16 1.53 -12.48
N MET A 80 0.90 0.42 -12.49
CA MET A 80 2.03 0.21 -11.61
C MET A 80 3.07 1.31 -11.75
N GLY A 81 3.43 1.65 -13.00
CA GLY A 81 4.43 2.66 -13.27
C GLY A 81 4.05 4.04 -12.77
N TYR A 82 2.84 4.49 -13.09
CA TYR A 82 2.39 5.82 -12.68
C TYR A 82 2.16 5.90 -11.18
N LEU A 83 1.61 4.86 -10.56
CA LEU A 83 1.40 4.85 -9.12
C LEU A 83 2.74 4.81 -8.38
N SER A 84 3.70 4.02 -8.86
CA SER A 84 5.04 3.98 -8.29
C SER A 84 5.71 5.35 -8.34
N LEU A 85 5.55 6.07 -9.45
CA LEU A 85 6.08 7.44 -9.58
C LEU A 85 5.39 8.39 -8.59
N HIS A 86 4.08 8.29 -8.48
CA HIS A 86 3.31 9.15 -7.57
C HIS A 86 3.70 8.93 -6.11
N LEU A 87 3.88 7.66 -5.71
CA LEU A 87 4.22 7.30 -4.34
C LEU A 87 5.72 7.35 -4.08
N ASN A 88 6.53 7.43 -5.13
CA ASN A 88 7.99 7.31 -5.04
C ASN A 88 8.41 6.03 -4.31
N ARG A 89 7.78 4.90 -4.69
CA ARG A 89 7.97 3.61 -4.02
C ARG A 89 7.51 2.50 -4.94
N ASP A 90 8.10 1.32 -4.80
CA ASP A 90 7.69 0.16 -5.58
C ASP A 90 6.27 -0.26 -5.24
N VAL A 91 5.51 -0.60 -6.27
CA VAL A 91 4.12 -1.01 -6.15
C VAL A 91 3.96 -2.37 -6.83
N ASP A 92 3.37 -3.33 -6.10
CA ASP A 92 2.97 -4.62 -6.65
C ASP A 92 1.46 -4.67 -6.79
N ILE A 93 0.98 -5.20 -7.91
CA ILE A 93 -0.46 -5.34 -8.16
C ILE A 93 -0.78 -6.81 -8.39
N VAL A 94 -1.75 -7.31 -7.64
CA VAL A 94 -2.15 -8.72 -7.65
C VAL A 94 -3.63 -8.81 -8.05
N PRO A 95 -3.97 -9.59 -9.09
CA PRO A 95 -5.38 -9.87 -9.40
C PRO A 95 -5.93 -10.88 -8.39
N LEU A 96 -7.03 -10.55 -7.72
CA LEU A 96 -7.60 -11.39 -6.68
C LEU A 96 -8.16 -12.71 -7.20
N ASP A 97 -8.67 -12.72 -8.44
CA ASP A 97 -9.21 -13.94 -9.06
C ASP A 97 -8.13 -15.01 -9.30
N GLN A 98 -6.86 -14.64 -9.28
CA GLN A 98 -5.74 -15.55 -9.47
C GLN A 98 -4.90 -15.71 -8.20
N CYS A 99 -5.36 -15.17 -7.08
CA CYS A 99 -4.59 -15.14 -5.85
C CYS A 99 -5.05 -16.25 -4.89
N PRO A 100 -4.16 -17.15 -4.46
CA PRO A 100 -4.55 -18.25 -3.55
C PRO A 100 -4.92 -17.75 -2.14
N PHE A 101 -4.52 -16.53 -1.76
CA PHE A 101 -4.86 -15.96 -0.45
C PHE A 101 -5.81 -14.76 -0.56
N ALA A 102 -6.65 -14.76 -1.60
CA ALA A 102 -7.60 -13.66 -1.84
C ALA A 102 -8.54 -13.42 -0.66
N ASP A 103 -9.02 -14.49 -0.01
CA ASP A 103 -9.93 -14.36 1.13
C ASP A 103 -9.26 -13.61 2.29
N LYS A 104 -8.00 -13.88 2.53
CA LYS A 104 -7.23 -13.18 3.57
C LYS A 104 -7.08 -11.70 3.23
N ILE A 105 -6.81 -11.39 1.98
CA ILE A 105 -6.68 -10.00 1.53
C ILE A 105 -8.00 -9.26 1.70
N ARG A 106 -9.12 -9.87 1.31
CA ARG A 106 -10.45 -9.26 1.45
C ARG A 106 -10.82 -9.02 2.90
N ARG A 107 -10.37 -9.88 3.79
CA ARG A 107 -10.68 -9.80 5.22
C ARG A 107 -9.80 -8.78 5.94
N LEU A 108 -8.52 -8.69 5.60
CA LEU A 108 -7.53 -7.91 6.33
C LEU A 108 -7.08 -6.64 5.60
N GLY A 109 -7.29 -6.56 4.29
CA GLY A 109 -6.85 -5.42 3.50
C GLY A 109 -7.73 -4.19 3.69
N THR A 110 -7.23 -3.05 3.25
CA THR A 110 -7.97 -1.79 3.25
C THR A 110 -8.67 -1.65 1.91
N PRO A 111 -10.01 -1.63 1.87
CA PRO A 111 -10.75 -1.56 0.61
C PRO A 111 -10.67 -0.17 -0.04
N TRP A 112 -10.71 -0.16 -1.36
CA TRP A 112 -10.83 1.07 -2.15
C TRP A 112 -11.78 0.85 -3.32
N SER A 113 -12.39 1.95 -3.77
CA SER A 113 -13.32 1.94 -4.90
C SER A 113 -13.23 3.27 -5.64
N VAL A 114 -13.33 3.22 -6.97
CA VAL A 114 -13.24 4.44 -7.80
C VAL A 114 -14.44 5.36 -7.63
N ASN A 115 -15.56 4.83 -7.18
CA ASN A 115 -16.80 5.62 -6.98
C ASN A 115 -17.05 5.93 -5.50
N ASP A 116 -16.08 5.71 -4.66
CA ASP A 116 -16.19 6.00 -3.24
C ASP A 116 -15.96 7.49 -3.03
N SER A 117 -17.00 8.19 -2.68
CA SER A 117 -16.98 9.63 -2.46
C SER A 117 -17.02 9.98 -0.98
#